data_cb358a093ecdeeb848a6fefe95a8bcfb
#
_entry.id   cb358a093ecdeeb848a6fefe95a8bcfb
#
_cell.length_a   1.000
_cell.length_b   1.000
_cell.length_c   1.000
_cell.angle_alpha   90.00
_cell.angle_beta   90.00
_cell.angle_gamma   90.00
#
_symmetry.space_group_name_H-M   'P 1'
#
loop_
_entity.id
_entity.type
_entity.pdbx_description
1 polymer ?
#
loop_
_entity_poly.entity_id
_entity_poly.type
_entity_poly.pdbx_seq_one_letter_code
_entity_poly.pdbx_strand_id
1 'polypeptide(L)'
;MFATFPGLIRIPLALLLLAINIVLHVVLLFAFTLFKVILPIRAVRLACSRVLVVIAESWIGVNNRLFDVFTRTRWQVDGLDGLRRDGNYLVLCNHQSWVDIPVLQKVFNRRIPFLRFFLKQQLIWVPLLGQAWWALDFPFMKRYSRETLIRHPELQGKDREATRLACEKFRHMPVSVMNFAEGTRFTPAKHDAQSSPYRYLLRPKAGGVAFVLDAMGDALHAILDVTIVYPEGPCTMMDLIAGRVHDIRVHVRELPIEAGLTGSYDEDAAFRGRIKRWVNTLWSEKDAQAARMHMATEPAPKGD
;
A
#
# COMPACT_ATOMS: atom_id res chain seq x y z
N MET A 1 -5.60 17.30 -21.44
CA MET A 1 -5.95 17.30 -22.88
C MET A 1 -7.18 16.41 -23.14
N PHE A 2 -7.16 15.12 -22.87
CA PHE A 2 -8.33 14.23 -23.11
C PHE A 2 -9.42 14.29 -22.04
N ALA A 3 -9.18 14.92 -20.91
CA ALA A 3 -10.19 15.09 -19.84
C ALA A 3 -11.42 15.92 -20.27
N THR A 4 -11.37 16.63 -21.40
CA THR A 4 -12.48 17.40 -21.98
C THR A 4 -13.34 16.59 -22.93
N PHE A 5 -12.92 15.39 -23.33
CA PHE A 5 -13.67 14.55 -24.26
C PHE A 5 -14.96 14.03 -23.60
N PRO A 6 -16.02 13.81 -24.40
CA PRO A 6 -17.22 13.14 -23.92
C PRO A 6 -16.90 11.81 -23.25
N GLY A 7 -17.58 11.50 -22.13
CA GLY A 7 -17.32 10.29 -21.35
C GLY A 7 -17.44 8.99 -22.17
N LEU A 8 -18.32 8.96 -23.17
CA LEU A 8 -18.50 7.83 -24.09
C LEU A 8 -17.23 7.46 -24.88
N ILE A 9 -16.37 8.43 -25.18
CA ILE A 9 -15.08 8.20 -25.89
C ILE A 9 -13.95 8.09 -24.89
N ARG A 10 -13.91 8.98 -23.91
CA ARG A 10 -12.84 9.09 -22.94
C ARG A 10 -12.63 7.81 -22.10
N ILE A 11 -13.73 7.26 -21.55
CA ILE A 11 -13.66 6.10 -20.67
C ILE A 11 -13.17 4.85 -21.40
N PRO A 12 -13.76 4.44 -22.56
CA PRO A 12 -13.23 3.30 -23.31
C PRO A 12 -11.77 3.47 -23.74
N LEU A 13 -11.39 4.67 -24.16
CA LEU A 13 -10.00 4.93 -24.57
C LEU A 13 -9.04 4.84 -23.37
N ALA A 14 -9.40 5.38 -22.22
CA ALA A 14 -8.59 5.25 -21.00
C ALA A 14 -8.44 3.78 -20.59
N LEU A 15 -9.54 3.01 -20.59
CA LEU A 15 -9.51 1.58 -20.27
C LEU A 15 -8.66 0.79 -21.25
N LEU A 16 -8.77 1.08 -22.55
CA LEU A 16 -7.94 0.44 -23.58
C LEU A 16 -6.45 0.71 -23.36
N LEU A 17 -6.07 1.96 -23.10
CA LEU A 17 -4.67 2.32 -22.87
C LEU A 17 -4.13 1.73 -21.55
N LEU A 18 -4.94 1.68 -20.50
CA LEU A 18 -4.59 0.98 -19.25
C LEU A 18 -4.39 -0.52 -19.51
N ALA A 19 -5.27 -1.16 -20.29
CA ALA A 19 -5.16 -2.58 -20.65
C ALA A 19 -3.89 -2.85 -21.48
N ILE A 20 -3.60 -2.01 -22.48
CA ILE A 20 -2.37 -2.11 -23.28
C ILE A 20 -1.15 -1.96 -22.37
N ASN A 21 -1.15 -0.98 -21.45
CA ASN A 21 -0.07 -0.77 -20.51
C ASN A 21 0.16 -2.01 -19.62
N ILE A 22 -0.91 -2.64 -19.11
CA ILE A 22 -0.81 -3.89 -18.34
C ILE A 22 -0.18 -4.99 -19.20
N VAL A 23 -0.68 -5.25 -20.39
CA VAL A 23 -0.20 -6.34 -21.24
C VAL A 23 1.27 -6.17 -21.58
N LEU A 24 1.68 -4.98 -22.03
CA LEU A 24 3.08 -4.71 -22.39
C LEU A 24 4.04 -4.95 -21.22
N HIS A 25 3.72 -4.40 -20.03
CA HIS A 25 4.59 -4.55 -18.87
C HIS A 25 4.58 -5.97 -18.30
N VAL A 26 3.44 -6.68 -18.36
CA VAL A 26 3.35 -8.08 -17.90
C VAL A 26 4.15 -9.01 -18.82
N VAL A 27 4.15 -8.80 -20.14
CA VAL A 27 4.98 -9.57 -21.08
C VAL A 27 6.47 -9.39 -20.75
N LEU A 28 6.92 -8.14 -20.56
CA LEU A 28 8.31 -7.87 -20.16
C LEU A 28 8.63 -8.51 -18.80
N LEU A 29 7.71 -8.38 -17.84
CA LEU A 29 7.86 -8.91 -16.49
C LEU A 29 8.02 -10.45 -16.52
N PHE A 30 7.22 -11.14 -17.32
CA PHE A 30 7.33 -12.60 -17.47
C PHE A 30 8.60 -13.02 -18.17
N ALA A 31 9.07 -12.31 -19.20
CA ALA A 31 10.34 -12.60 -19.87
C ALA A 31 11.50 -12.58 -18.86
N PHE A 32 11.63 -11.50 -18.07
CA PHE A 32 12.68 -11.42 -17.05
C PHE A 32 12.48 -12.38 -15.87
N THR A 33 11.23 -12.71 -15.54
CA THR A 33 10.93 -13.74 -14.53
C THR A 33 11.39 -15.11 -14.98
N LEU A 34 11.23 -15.45 -16.26
CA LEU A 34 11.70 -16.69 -16.84
C LEU A 34 13.22 -16.82 -16.69
N PHE A 35 13.99 -15.77 -17.01
CA PHE A 35 15.44 -15.75 -16.78
C PHE A 35 15.79 -15.92 -15.30
N LYS A 36 15.07 -15.21 -14.40
CA LYS A 36 15.24 -15.32 -12.95
C LYS A 36 15.06 -16.76 -12.43
N VAL A 37 14.13 -17.53 -13.05
CA VAL A 37 13.83 -18.92 -12.65
C VAL A 37 14.81 -19.91 -13.26
N ILE A 38 15.10 -19.79 -14.56
CA ILE A 38 15.96 -20.75 -15.29
C ILE A 38 17.43 -20.64 -14.84
N LEU A 39 17.91 -19.43 -14.53
CA LEU A 39 19.31 -19.23 -14.17
C LEU A 39 19.48 -19.14 -12.64
N PRO A 40 19.91 -20.22 -11.97
CA PRO A 40 20.02 -20.25 -10.49
C PRO A 40 21.23 -19.49 -9.95
N ILE A 41 21.86 -18.62 -10.76
CA ILE A 41 23.01 -17.81 -10.39
C ILE A 41 22.53 -16.61 -9.55
N ARG A 42 23.03 -16.47 -8.33
CA ARG A 42 22.61 -15.41 -7.38
C ARG A 42 22.71 -13.99 -7.98
N ALA A 43 23.80 -13.69 -8.68
CA ALA A 43 24.00 -12.37 -9.31
C ALA A 43 22.93 -12.08 -10.39
N VAL A 44 22.59 -13.07 -11.23
CA VAL A 44 21.57 -12.96 -12.26
C VAL A 44 20.20 -12.76 -11.62
N ARG A 45 19.86 -13.53 -10.59
CA ARG A 45 18.59 -13.39 -9.87
C ARG A 45 18.41 -12.01 -9.24
N LEU A 46 19.47 -11.46 -8.65
CA LEU A 46 19.46 -10.10 -8.09
C LEU A 46 19.31 -9.04 -9.19
N ALA A 47 20.01 -9.19 -10.31
CA ALA A 47 19.89 -8.29 -11.46
C ALA A 47 18.47 -8.33 -12.04
N CYS A 48 17.91 -9.54 -12.27
CA CYS A 48 16.53 -9.69 -12.72
C CYS A 48 15.54 -9.06 -11.75
N SER A 49 15.69 -9.24 -10.43
CA SER A 49 14.80 -8.61 -9.44
C SER A 49 14.82 -7.09 -9.51
N ARG A 50 15.99 -6.47 -9.76
CA ARG A 50 16.08 -5.02 -9.97
C ARG A 50 15.37 -4.57 -11.25
N VAL A 51 15.56 -5.31 -12.35
CA VAL A 51 14.90 -5.02 -13.63
C VAL A 51 13.39 -5.15 -13.48
N LEU A 52 12.89 -6.19 -12.80
CA LEU A 52 11.47 -6.39 -12.54
C LEU A 52 10.85 -5.20 -11.77
N VAL A 53 11.57 -4.64 -10.79
CA VAL A 53 11.13 -3.43 -10.08
C VAL A 53 11.08 -2.22 -11.03
N VAL A 54 12.08 -2.03 -11.87
CA VAL A 54 12.09 -0.92 -12.86
C VAL A 54 10.92 -1.04 -13.84
N ILE A 55 10.60 -2.25 -14.31
CA ILE A 55 9.43 -2.51 -15.17
C ILE A 55 8.13 -2.14 -14.42
N ALA A 56 7.98 -2.55 -13.17
CA ALA A 56 6.81 -2.22 -12.36
C ALA A 56 6.69 -0.71 -12.09
N GLU A 57 7.79 -0.03 -11.76
CA GLU A 57 7.82 1.44 -11.60
C GLU A 57 7.46 2.17 -12.90
N SER A 58 7.89 1.62 -14.05
CA SER A 58 7.52 2.15 -15.37
C SER A 58 6.03 2.00 -15.63
N TRP A 59 5.46 0.82 -15.34
CA TRP A 59 4.02 0.57 -15.43
C TRP A 59 3.21 1.55 -14.59
N ILE A 60 3.62 1.78 -13.34
CA ILE A 60 3.01 2.79 -12.46
C ILE A 60 3.15 4.19 -13.06
N GLY A 61 4.32 4.53 -13.58
CA GLY A 61 4.58 5.84 -14.20
C GLY A 61 3.67 6.12 -15.40
N VAL A 62 3.41 5.11 -16.24
CA VAL A 62 2.46 5.22 -17.36
C VAL A 62 1.02 5.37 -16.84
N ASN A 63 0.61 4.57 -15.84
CA ASN A 63 -0.72 4.70 -15.23
C ASN A 63 -0.93 6.11 -14.66
N ASN A 64 0.07 6.67 -13.96
CA ASN A 64 -0.01 8.01 -13.40
C ASN A 64 -0.22 9.07 -14.49
N ARG A 65 0.51 8.97 -15.61
CA ARG A 65 0.33 9.87 -16.75
C ARG A 65 -1.06 9.71 -17.39
N LEU A 66 -1.56 8.48 -17.49
CA LEU A 66 -2.91 8.26 -18.01
C LEU A 66 -3.96 8.91 -17.10
N PHE A 67 -3.85 8.77 -15.78
CA PHE A 67 -4.75 9.47 -14.86
C PHE A 67 -4.65 10.99 -15.03
N ASP A 68 -3.46 11.56 -15.11
CA ASP A 68 -3.27 13.01 -15.30
C ASP A 68 -3.86 13.52 -16.62
N VAL A 69 -3.80 12.72 -17.68
CA VAL A 69 -4.31 13.08 -19.02
C VAL A 69 -5.82 12.91 -19.15
N PHE A 70 -6.38 11.86 -18.54
CA PHE A 70 -7.79 11.50 -18.71
C PHE A 70 -8.71 12.00 -17.60
N THR A 71 -8.15 12.44 -16.45
CA THR A 71 -8.94 12.97 -15.33
C THR A 71 -8.59 14.42 -15.04
N ARG A 72 -9.45 15.11 -14.32
CA ARG A 72 -9.20 16.45 -13.77
C ARG A 72 -9.03 16.40 -12.26
N THR A 73 -8.64 15.24 -11.74
CA THR A 73 -8.45 15.03 -10.30
C THR A 73 -7.34 15.95 -9.80
N ARG A 74 -7.66 16.77 -8.82
CA ARG A 74 -6.68 17.60 -8.10
C ARG A 74 -6.01 16.75 -7.02
N TRP A 75 -4.69 16.80 -7.02
CA TRP A 75 -3.87 16.07 -6.06
C TRP A 75 -3.24 17.06 -5.08
N GLN A 76 -3.59 16.95 -3.81
CA GLN A 76 -2.97 17.70 -2.72
C GLN A 76 -2.15 16.72 -1.90
N VAL A 77 -0.83 16.81 -2.03
CA VAL A 77 0.10 15.86 -1.38
C VAL A 77 1.16 16.66 -0.64
N ASP A 78 1.31 16.40 0.64
CA ASP A 78 2.30 17.04 1.50
C ASP A 78 3.09 16.01 2.33
N GLY A 79 4.24 16.47 2.88
CA GLY A 79 5.11 15.64 3.72
C GLY A 79 6.00 14.66 2.95
N LEU A 80 6.37 14.98 1.70
CA LEU A 80 7.24 14.13 0.88
C LEU A 80 8.72 14.48 0.97
N ASP A 81 9.07 15.58 1.65
CA ASP A 81 10.43 16.06 1.75
C ASP A 81 11.27 15.11 2.62
N GLY A 82 12.54 14.92 2.23
CA GLY A 82 13.47 14.06 2.96
C GLY A 82 13.34 12.56 2.69
N LEU A 83 12.33 12.10 1.96
CA LEU A 83 12.16 10.68 1.66
C LEU A 83 13.30 10.14 0.80
N ARG A 84 13.78 8.94 1.13
CA ARG A 84 14.95 8.32 0.52
C ARG A 84 14.59 7.09 -0.29
N ARG A 85 15.16 6.97 -1.48
CA ARG A 85 14.95 5.82 -2.37
C ARG A 85 15.72 4.56 -1.94
N ASP A 86 16.70 4.72 -1.09
CA ASP A 86 17.55 3.65 -0.55
C ASP A 86 17.19 3.26 0.90
N GLY A 87 16.21 3.93 1.51
CA GLY A 87 15.70 3.61 2.83
C GLY A 87 14.77 2.37 2.82
N ASN A 88 14.54 1.78 4.00
CA ASN A 88 13.49 0.78 4.20
C ASN A 88 12.38 1.40 5.03
N TYR A 89 11.15 1.28 4.58
CA TYR A 89 10.01 1.90 5.25
C TYR A 89 8.92 0.91 5.61
N LEU A 90 8.32 1.11 6.78
CA LEU A 90 7.00 0.58 7.09
C LEU A 90 5.97 1.69 6.80
N VAL A 91 5.12 1.47 5.80
CA VAL A 91 4.10 2.44 5.40
C VAL A 91 2.76 2.06 6.02
N LEU A 92 2.22 2.90 6.89
CA LEU A 92 0.94 2.70 7.58
C LEU A 92 -0.11 3.66 7.01
N CYS A 93 -1.14 3.11 6.39
CA CYS A 93 -2.19 3.92 5.77
C CYS A 93 -3.58 3.49 6.23
N ASN A 94 -4.51 4.43 6.31
CA ASN A 94 -5.94 4.13 6.37
C ASN A 94 -6.41 3.50 5.05
N HIS A 95 -7.58 2.85 5.05
CA HIS A 95 -8.06 2.13 3.87
C HIS A 95 -9.53 2.47 3.57
N GLN A 96 -9.74 3.29 2.58
CA GLN A 96 -11.08 3.75 2.19
C GLN A 96 -11.58 3.09 0.89
N SER A 97 -10.68 2.84 -0.05
CA SER A 97 -11.04 2.43 -1.42
C SER A 97 -10.00 1.52 -2.06
N TRP A 98 -10.36 0.86 -3.15
CA TRP A 98 -9.40 0.28 -4.08
C TRP A 98 -8.48 1.33 -4.73
N VAL A 99 -8.93 2.58 -4.78
CA VAL A 99 -8.18 3.73 -5.32
C VAL A 99 -7.00 4.10 -4.43
N ASP A 100 -6.98 3.70 -3.15
CA ASP A 100 -5.83 3.94 -2.26
C ASP A 100 -4.53 3.33 -2.82
N ILE A 101 -4.61 2.19 -3.53
CA ILE A 101 -3.44 1.54 -4.12
C ILE A 101 -2.79 2.41 -5.21
N PRO A 102 -3.49 2.83 -6.29
CA PRO A 102 -2.91 3.74 -7.28
C PRO A 102 -2.55 5.11 -6.70
N VAL A 103 -3.24 5.59 -5.66
CA VAL A 103 -2.86 6.83 -4.95
C VAL A 103 -1.48 6.66 -4.32
N LEU A 104 -1.27 5.63 -3.53
CA LEU A 104 0.04 5.34 -2.92
C LEU A 104 1.12 5.10 -3.96
N GLN A 105 0.79 4.39 -5.04
CA GLN A 105 1.71 4.21 -6.16
C GLN A 105 2.10 5.55 -6.81
N LYS A 106 1.13 6.44 -7.04
CA LYS A 106 1.40 7.77 -7.61
C LYS A 106 2.27 8.63 -6.70
N VAL A 107 1.94 8.64 -5.40
CA VAL A 107 2.65 9.45 -4.40
C VAL A 107 4.09 8.99 -4.22
N PHE A 108 4.33 7.68 -4.16
CA PHE A 108 5.62 7.12 -3.77
C PHE A 108 6.47 6.58 -4.92
N ASN A 109 5.95 6.48 -6.14
CA ASN A 109 6.70 5.94 -7.27
C ASN A 109 8.03 6.64 -7.45
N ARG A 110 9.13 5.90 -7.35
CA ARG A 110 10.52 6.39 -7.47
C ARG A 110 10.96 7.43 -6.43
N ARG A 111 10.18 7.64 -5.35
CA ARG A 111 10.55 8.50 -4.21
C ARG A 111 11.08 7.69 -3.03
N ILE A 112 10.48 6.54 -2.80
CA ILE A 112 10.92 5.53 -1.84
C ILE A 112 11.11 4.19 -2.56
N PRO A 113 11.69 3.15 -1.92
CA PRO A 113 11.74 1.81 -2.49
C PRO A 113 10.36 1.31 -2.87
N PHE A 114 10.34 0.39 -3.84
CA PHE A 114 9.10 -0.16 -4.38
C PHE A 114 8.16 -0.70 -3.29
N LEU A 115 6.90 -0.24 -3.31
CA LEU A 115 5.88 -0.65 -2.34
C LEU A 115 5.50 -2.12 -2.52
N ARG A 116 5.59 -2.90 -1.44
CA ARG A 116 5.11 -4.28 -1.38
C ARG A 116 4.01 -4.42 -0.35
N PHE A 117 2.90 -4.99 -0.76
CA PHE A 117 1.73 -5.24 0.08
C PHE A 117 1.72 -6.69 0.53
N PHE A 118 1.21 -6.95 1.73
CA PHE A 118 0.84 -8.30 2.13
C PHE A 118 -0.46 -8.71 1.43
N LEU A 119 -0.37 -9.67 0.54
CA LEU A 119 -1.47 -10.13 -0.28
C LEU A 119 -2.12 -11.40 0.30
N LYS A 120 -3.44 -11.54 0.13
CA LYS A 120 -4.10 -12.81 0.44
C LYS A 120 -3.62 -13.91 -0.53
N GLN A 121 -3.38 -15.12 -0.01
CA GLN A 121 -2.90 -16.25 -0.81
C GLN A 121 -3.70 -16.48 -2.08
N GLN A 122 -5.03 -16.31 -2.02
CA GLN A 122 -5.92 -16.52 -3.17
C GLN A 122 -5.66 -15.55 -4.32
N LEU A 123 -5.05 -14.39 -4.06
CA LEU A 123 -4.75 -13.39 -5.10
C LEU A 123 -3.67 -13.84 -6.08
N ILE A 124 -2.91 -14.91 -5.77
CA ILE A 124 -1.95 -15.50 -6.73
C ILE A 124 -2.65 -16.04 -7.99
N TRP A 125 -3.93 -16.41 -7.86
CA TRP A 125 -4.72 -16.95 -8.97
C TRP A 125 -5.42 -15.87 -9.81
N VAL A 126 -5.27 -14.59 -9.46
CA VAL A 126 -5.77 -13.50 -10.33
C VAL A 126 -4.96 -13.48 -11.62
N PRO A 127 -5.60 -13.67 -12.78
CA PRO A 127 -4.88 -13.74 -14.06
C PRO A 127 -3.99 -12.51 -14.28
N LEU A 128 -2.78 -12.74 -14.75
CA LEU A 128 -1.72 -11.76 -15.00
C LEU A 128 -1.19 -11.05 -13.74
N LEU A 129 -2.07 -10.53 -12.89
CA LEU A 129 -1.67 -9.74 -11.70
C LEU A 129 -1.09 -10.62 -10.60
N GLY A 130 -1.70 -11.79 -10.32
CA GLY A 130 -1.23 -12.70 -9.29
C GLY A 130 0.21 -13.18 -9.57
N GLN A 131 0.47 -13.56 -10.80
CA GLN A 131 1.80 -13.99 -11.25
C GLN A 131 2.80 -12.82 -11.29
N ALA A 132 2.35 -11.61 -11.65
CA ALA A 132 3.19 -10.41 -11.60
C ALA A 132 3.61 -10.07 -10.16
N TRP A 133 2.68 -10.12 -9.19
CA TRP A 133 3.00 -9.93 -7.79
C TRP A 133 3.97 -10.99 -7.26
N TRP A 134 3.79 -12.26 -7.65
CA TRP A 134 4.73 -13.32 -7.30
C TRP A 134 6.14 -13.05 -7.87
N ALA A 135 6.23 -12.65 -9.13
CA ALA A 135 7.50 -12.31 -9.80
C ALA A 135 8.23 -11.14 -9.12
N LEU A 136 7.48 -10.18 -8.59
CA LEU A 136 7.96 -9.01 -7.85
C LEU A 136 8.23 -9.28 -6.36
N ASP A 137 8.18 -10.55 -5.93
CA ASP A 137 8.43 -10.98 -4.55
C ASP A 137 7.43 -10.38 -3.53
N PHE A 138 6.15 -10.16 -3.93
CA PHE A 138 5.12 -9.79 -2.96
C PHE A 138 4.84 -10.94 -2.00
N PRO A 139 4.71 -10.68 -0.71
CA PRO A 139 4.39 -11.70 0.28
C PRO A 139 2.92 -12.11 0.20
N PHE A 140 2.68 -13.39 -0.12
CA PHE A 140 1.35 -13.99 -0.08
C PHE A 140 1.12 -14.66 1.27
N MET A 141 0.01 -14.31 1.93
CA MET A 141 -0.31 -14.73 3.28
C MET A 141 -1.62 -15.51 3.32
N LYS A 142 -1.61 -16.65 4.01
CA LYS A 142 -2.84 -17.33 4.42
C LYS A 142 -3.32 -16.67 5.71
N ARG A 143 -4.51 -16.07 5.68
CA ARG A 143 -5.15 -15.57 6.89
C ARG A 143 -6.22 -16.54 7.33
N TYR A 144 -6.03 -17.14 8.49
CA TYR A 144 -6.98 -18.07 9.06
C TYR A 144 -8.03 -17.32 9.90
N SER A 145 -9.29 -17.70 9.76
CA SER A 145 -10.34 -17.18 10.63
C SER A 145 -10.18 -17.73 12.05
N ARG A 146 -10.73 -17.04 13.05
CA ARG A 146 -10.73 -17.52 14.43
C ARG A 146 -11.36 -18.91 14.55
N GLU A 147 -12.41 -19.16 13.80
CA GLU A 147 -13.08 -20.47 13.71
C GLU A 147 -12.16 -21.58 13.18
N THR A 148 -11.40 -21.25 12.11
CA THR A 148 -10.41 -22.17 11.54
C THR A 148 -9.30 -22.48 12.55
N LEU A 149 -8.81 -21.49 13.28
CA LEU A 149 -7.77 -21.68 14.30
C LEU A 149 -8.25 -22.48 15.52
N ILE A 150 -9.55 -22.40 15.86
CA ILE A 150 -10.14 -23.24 16.91
C ILE A 150 -10.22 -24.71 16.44
N ARG A 151 -10.60 -24.93 15.18
CA ARG A 151 -10.69 -26.29 14.61
C ARG A 151 -9.32 -26.90 14.27
N HIS A 152 -8.34 -26.04 13.96
CA HIS A 152 -7.00 -26.41 13.52
C HIS A 152 -5.93 -25.62 14.31
N PRO A 153 -5.67 -25.96 15.58
CA PRO A 153 -4.70 -25.26 16.42
C PRO A 153 -3.26 -25.28 15.82
N GLU A 154 -2.93 -26.30 15.03
CA GLU A 154 -1.65 -26.46 14.34
C GLU A 154 -1.37 -25.36 13.28
N LEU A 155 -2.38 -24.58 12.94
CA LEU A 155 -2.25 -23.44 12.02
C LEU A 155 -1.90 -22.14 12.75
N GLN A 156 -1.97 -22.16 14.09
CA GLN A 156 -1.61 -20.98 14.89
C GLN A 156 -0.14 -20.61 14.69
N GLY A 157 0.12 -19.34 14.41
CA GLY A 157 1.47 -18.84 14.15
C GLY A 157 2.00 -19.01 12.72
N LYS A 158 1.36 -19.80 11.84
CA LYS A 158 1.81 -19.96 10.44
C LYS A 158 1.74 -18.67 9.64
N ASP A 159 0.77 -17.80 9.90
CA ASP A 159 0.66 -16.47 9.28
C ASP A 159 1.89 -15.61 9.60
N ARG A 160 2.37 -15.75 10.81
CA ARG A 160 3.51 -15.03 11.35
C ARG A 160 4.82 -15.53 10.80
N GLU A 161 5.02 -16.83 10.77
CA GLU A 161 6.20 -17.44 10.17
C GLU A 161 6.29 -17.06 8.68
N ALA A 162 5.17 -17.06 7.96
CA ALA A 162 5.12 -16.58 6.58
C ALA A 162 5.52 -15.10 6.46
N THR A 163 5.09 -14.24 7.41
CA THR A 163 5.49 -12.82 7.46
C THR A 163 6.99 -12.70 7.74
N ARG A 164 7.51 -13.43 8.71
CA ARG A 164 8.92 -13.44 9.08
C ARG A 164 9.80 -13.82 7.88
N LEU A 165 9.48 -14.92 7.22
CA LEU A 165 10.20 -15.40 6.02
C LEU A 165 10.15 -14.41 4.86
N ALA A 166 9.02 -13.70 4.69
CA ALA A 166 8.90 -12.65 3.68
C ALA A 166 9.78 -11.45 4.04
N CYS A 167 9.76 -11.02 5.29
CA CYS A 167 10.55 -9.89 5.78
C CYS A 167 12.06 -10.18 5.76
N GLU A 168 12.49 -11.41 6.01
CA GLU A 168 13.90 -11.81 5.89
C GLU A 168 14.47 -11.58 4.48
N LYS A 169 13.67 -11.86 3.43
CA LYS A 169 14.07 -11.55 2.04
C LYS A 169 14.29 -10.06 1.83
N PHE A 170 13.51 -9.23 2.52
CA PHE A 170 13.56 -7.77 2.39
C PHE A 170 14.75 -7.13 3.12
N ARG A 171 15.36 -7.81 4.08
CA ARG A 171 16.57 -7.30 4.77
C ARG A 171 17.76 -7.03 3.84
N HIS A 172 17.78 -7.66 2.67
CA HIS A 172 18.89 -7.58 1.72
C HIS A 172 18.61 -6.70 0.49
N MET A 173 17.48 -5.98 0.48
CA MET A 173 17.11 -5.09 -0.62
C MET A 173 16.26 -3.93 -0.08
N PRO A 174 16.39 -2.71 -0.65
CA PRO A 174 15.50 -1.62 -0.29
C PRO A 174 14.04 -1.98 -0.54
N VAL A 175 13.18 -1.75 0.46
CA VAL A 175 11.75 -2.09 0.39
C VAL A 175 10.92 -1.11 1.20
N SER A 176 9.72 -0.84 0.71
CA SER A 176 8.67 -0.19 1.50
C SER A 176 7.55 -1.20 1.71
N VAL A 177 7.40 -1.65 2.96
CA VAL A 177 6.36 -2.61 3.35
C VAL A 177 5.08 -1.85 3.68
N MET A 178 4.05 -2.07 2.87
CA MET A 178 2.76 -1.37 3.02
C MET A 178 1.79 -2.17 3.88
N ASN A 179 1.22 -1.52 4.88
CA ASN A 179 0.22 -2.10 5.77
C ASN A 179 -1.01 -1.18 5.90
N PHE A 180 -2.15 -1.67 5.46
CA PHE A 180 -3.44 -1.10 5.82
C PHE A 180 -3.85 -1.66 7.19
N ALA A 181 -3.52 -0.96 8.27
CA ALA A 181 -3.67 -1.50 9.63
C ALA A 181 -5.13 -1.77 10.02
N GLU A 182 -6.11 -1.19 9.35
CA GLU A 182 -7.54 -1.51 9.53
C GLU A 182 -7.89 -2.93 9.05
N GLY A 183 -7.07 -3.50 8.15
CA GLY A 183 -7.23 -4.85 7.60
C GLY A 183 -8.43 -5.03 6.67
N THR A 184 -9.21 -3.98 6.45
CA THR A 184 -10.35 -3.93 5.51
C THR A 184 -10.65 -2.49 5.14
N ARG A 185 -11.34 -2.28 4.02
CA ARG A 185 -11.79 -0.95 3.59
C ARG A 185 -12.91 -0.43 4.48
N PHE A 186 -12.85 0.87 4.74
CA PHE A 186 -13.90 1.58 5.47
C PHE A 186 -15.26 1.42 4.77
N THR A 187 -16.28 1.16 5.57
CA THR A 187 -17.69 1.35 5.23
C THR A 187 -18.44 1.76 6.50
N PRO A 188 -19.51 2.56 6.41
CA PRO A 188 -20.31 2.91 7.59
C PRO A 188 -20.76 1.69 8.41
N ALA A 189 -21.26 0.65 7.74
CA ALA A 189 -21.70 -0.58 8.39
C ALA A 189 -20.57 -1.27 9.20
N LYS A 190 -19.33 -1.26 8.71
CA LYS A 190 -18.18 -1.82 9.45
C LYS A 190 -17.74 -0.91 10.59
N HIS A 191 -17.81 0.39 10.40
CA HIS A 191 -17.53 1.38 11.43
C HIS A 191 -18.46 1.16 12.63
N ASP A 192 -19.76 1.08 12.38
CA ASP A 192 -20.78 0.85 13.40
C ASP A 192 -20.63 -0.51 14.06
N ALA A 193 -20.44 -1.58 13.26
CA ALA A 193 -20.23 -2.93 13.78
C ALA A 193 -18.99 -3.07 14.67
N GLN A 194 -17.95 -2.24 14.44
CA GLN A 194 -16.75 -2.21 15.28
C GLN A 194 -16.89 -1.24 16.46
N SER A 195 -17.94 -0.43 16.54
CA SER A 195 -18.07 0.70 17.45
C SER A 195 -16.77 1.51 17.45
N SER A 196 -16.32 1.93 16.23
CA SER A 196 -15.06 2.65 16.09
C SER A 196 -15.08 3.95 16.89
N PRO A 197 -14.04 4.27 17.67
CA PRO A 197 -13.96 5.55 18.38
C PRO A 197 -13.53 6.71 17.48
N TYR A 198 -13.13 6.42 16.25
CA TYR A 198 -12.66 7.37 15.26
C TYR A 198 -13.84 7.84 14.39
N ARG A 199 -13.77 9.05 13.89
CA ARG A 199 -14.83 9.60 13.02
C ARG A 199 -14.71 9.09 11.57
N TYR A 200 -13.49 8.98 11.07
CA TYR A 200 -13.21 8.70 9.65
C TYR A 200 -12.51 7.36 9.42
N LEU A 201 -12.18 6.62 10.49
CA LEU A 201 -11.34 5.43 10.42
C LEU A 201 -11.99 4.23 11.10
N LEU A 202 -11.60 3.02 10.68
CA LEU A 202 -11.90 1.80 11.41
C LEU A 202 -10.85 1.57 12.52
N ARG A 203 -11.15 0.65 13.45
CA ARG A 203 -10.18 0.26 14.48
C ARG A 203 -8.96 -0.41 13.87
N PRO A 204 -7.73 0.02 14.18
CA PRO A 204 -6.52 -0.60 13.66
C PRO A 204 -6.24 -1.95 14.32
N LYS A 205 -5.58 -2.83 13.58
CA LYS A 205 -5.09 -4.13 14.03
C LYS A 205 -3.58 -4.07 14.24
N ALA A 206 -3.14 -3.97 15.46
CA ALA A 206 -1.72 -3.81 15.80
C ALA A 206 -0.84 -5.01 15.40
N GLY A 207 -1.41 -6.22 15.26
CA GLY A 207 -0.62 -7.43 15.00
C GLY A 207 0.21 -7.39 13.72
N GLY A 208 -0.38 -6.94 12.60
CA GLY A 208 0.36 -6.82 11.34
C GLY A 208 1.49 -5.78 11.37
N VAL A 209 1.29 -4.70 12.13
CA VAL A 209 2.32 -3.68 12.36
C VAL A 209 3.44 -4.25 13.20
N ALA A 210 3.09 -4.90 14.32
CA ALA A 210 4.05 -5.49 15.25
C ALA A 210 4.91 -6.57 14.58
N PHE A 211 4.34 -7.40 13.72
CA PHE A 211 5.10 -8.45 13.02
C PHE A 211 6.14 -7.88 12.04
N VAL A 212 5.85 -6.78 11.38
CA VAL A 212 6.85 -6.13 10.52
C VAL A 212 7.94 -5.47 11.36
N LEU A 213 7.58 -4.82 12.46
CA LEU A 213 8.53 -4.21 13.38
C LEU A 213 9.43 -5.25 14.06
N ASP A 214 8.87 -6.41 14.46
CA ASP A 214 9.63 -7.54 15.01
C ASP A 214 10.63 -8.12 13.98
N ALA A 215 10.15 -8.34 12.75
CA ALA A 215 10.97 -8.98 11.72
C ALA A 215 12.01 -8.05 11.07
N MET A 216 11.75 -6.75 11.00
CA MET A 216 12.55 -5.79 10.22
C MET A 216 12.98 -4.54 11.00
N GLY A 217 12.60 -4.39 12.29
CA GLY A 217 12.79 -3.15 13.03
C GLY A 217 14.18 -2.54 12.90
N ASP A 218 15.22 -3.35 13.03
CA ASP A 218 16.64 -2.92 12.91
C ASP A 218 17.01 -2.51 11.48
N ALA A 219 16.28 -2.99 10.45
CA ALA A 219 16.56 -2.71 9.05
C ALA A 219 15.68 -1.57 8.50
N LEU A 220 14.64 -1.17 9.22
CA LEU A 220 13.76 -0.07 8.83
C LEU A 220 14.44 1.28 9.10
N HIS A 221 14.33 2.17 8.11
CA HIS A 221 14.78 3.56 8.25
C HIS A 221 13.77 4.38 9.06
N ALA A 222 12.49 4.28 8.71
CA ALA A 222 11.40 5.00 9.36
C ALA A 222 10.04 4.35 9.12
N ILE A 223 9.04 4.82 9.84
CA ILE A 223 7.62 4.55 9.58
C ILE A 223 7.04 5.75 8.81
N LEU A 224 6.36 5.49 7.70
CA LEU A 224 5.58 6.51 7.00
C LEU A 224 4.11 6.37 7.39
N ASP A 225 3.63 7.34 8.14
CA ASP A 225 2.23 7.45 8.51
C ASP A 225 1.48 8.24 7.45
N VAL A 226 0.67 7.54 6.65
CA VAL A 226 -0.01 8.10 5.47
C VAL A 226 -1.50 8.20 5.72
N THR A 227 -2.04 9.39 5.54
CA THR A 227 -3.49 9.65 5.59
C THR A 227 -3.99 10.00 4.20
N ILE A 228 -4.96 9.24 3.69
CA ILE A 228 -5.65 9.50 2.43
C ILE A 228 -7.07 9.94 2.75
N VAL A 229 -7.50 11.02 2.11
CA VAL A 229 -8.85 11.56 2.22
C VAL A 229 -9.41 11.82 0.83
N TYR A 230 -10.64 11.38 0.63
CA TYR A 230 -11.50 11.73 -0.49
C TYR A 230 -12.60 12.66 0.05
N PRO A 231 -12.51 13.98 -0.18
CA PRO A 231 -13.48 14.94 0.41
C PRO A 231 -14.93 14.66 0.02
N GLU A 232 -15.15 14.10 -1.16
CA GLU A 232 -16.47 13.74 -1.69
C GLU A 232 -16.96 12.36 -1.24
N GLY A 233 -16.17 11.68 -0.39
CA GLY A 233 -16.40 10.32 0.09
C GLY A 233 -15.65 9.25 -0.69
N PRO A 234 -15.68 7.98 -0.19
CA PRO A 234 -15.00 6.87 -0.81
C PRO A 234 -15.43 6.67 -2.27
N CYS A 235 -14.46 6.54 -3.17
CA CYS A 235 -14.67 6.41 -4.61
C CYS A 235 -14.30 4.99 -5.10
N THR A 236 -14.78 4.63 -6.28
CA THR A 236 -14.40 3.40 -6.98
C THR A 236 -13.32 3.67 -8.03
N MET A 237 -12.66 2.59 -8.50
CA MET A 237 -11.72 2.70 -9.62
C MET A 237 -12.39 3.27 -10.88
N MET A 238 -13.66 2.91 -11.11
CA MET A 238 -14.43 3.46 -12.24
C MET A 238 -14.73 4.95 -12.06
N ASP A 239 -14.93 5.43 -10.83
CA ASP A 239 -15.10 6.86 -10.58
C ASP A 239 -13.81 7.63 -10.91
N LEU A 240 -12.65 7.09 -10.54
CA LEU A 240 -11.36 7.68 -10.90
C LEU A 240 -11.18 7.74 -12.43
N ILE A 241 -11.34 6.61 -13.14
CA ILE A 241 -11.18 6.51 -14.59
C ILE A 241 -12.21 7.41 -15.30
N ALA A 242 -13.44 7.46 -14.80
CA ALA A 242 -14.48 8.31 -15.34
C ALA A 242 -14.31 9.80 -14.99
N GLY A 243 -13.26 10.18 -14.22
CA GLY A 243 -12.99 11.56 -13.83
C GLY A 243 -14.06 12.15 -12.90
N ARG A 244 -14.74 11.32 -12.11
CA ARG A 244 -15.71 11.74 -11.10
C ARG A 244 -15.06 12.01 -9.73
N VAL A 245 -13.79 11.68 -9.56
CA VAL A 245 -13.00 12.00 -8.36
C VAL A 245 -12.32 13.34 -8.60
N HIS A 246 -12.79 14.41 -7.97
CA HIS A 246 -12.28 15.74 -8.20
C HIS A 246 -11.11 16.10 -7.31
N ASP A 247 -11.05 15.57 -6.07
CA ASP A 247 -10.02 15.92 -5.11
C ASP A 247 -9.52 14.68 -4.37
N ILE A 248 -8.21 14.52 -4.33
CA ILE A 248 -7.52 13.48 -3.53
C ILE A 248 -6.48 14.18 -2.67
N ARG A 249 -6.58 14.00 -1.35
CA ARG A 249 -5.68 14.60 -0.38
C ARG A 249 -4.87 13.52 0.30
N VAL A 250 -3.55 13.70 0.34
CA VAL A 250 -2.62 12.77 0.96
C VAL A 250 -1.67 13.54 1.86
N HIS A 251 -1.62 13.15 3.11
CA HIS A 251 -0.63 13.64 4.07
C HIS A 251 0.30 12.52 4.47
N VAL A 252 1.60 12.77 4.39
CA VAL A 252 2.66 11.82 4.76
C VAL A 252 3.45 12.39 5.92
N ARG A 253 3.62 11.59 6.98
CA ARG A 253 4.44 11.93 8.13
C ARG A 253 5.50 10.85 8.33
N GLU A 254 6.77 11.24 8.35
CA GLU A 254 7.85 10.35 8.68
C GLU A 254 8.03 10.27 10.19
N LEU A 255 8.04 9.06 10.75
CA LEU A 255 8.19 8.78 12.17
C LEU A 255 9.45 7.93 12.41
N PRO A 256 10.26 8.23 13.42
CA PRO A 256 11.41 7.40 13.77
C PRO A 256 10.96 6.04 14.34
N ILE A 257 11.83 5.05 14.21
CA ILE A 257 11.66 3.77 14.91
C ILE A 257 12.17 3.94 16.35
N GLU A 258 11.27 4.13 17.28
CA GLU A 258 11.61 4.22 18.69
C GLU A 258 12.01 2.85 19.26
N ALA A 259 12.97 2.81 20.19
CA ALA A 259 13.45 1.57 20.80
C ALA A 259 12.33 0.70 21.43
N GLY A 260 11.25 1.32 21.90
CA GLY A 260 10.10 0.62 22.44
C GLY A 260 9.18 -0.05 21.40
N LEU A 261 9.40 0.19 20.09
CA LEU A 261 8.61 -0.37 18.99
C LEU A 261 9.20 -1.67 18.43
N THR A 262 10.38 -2.10 18.89
CA THR A 262 11.01 -3.37 18.54
C THR A 262 10.89 -4.37 19.69
N GLY A 263 10.69 -5.65 19.38
CA GLY A 263 10.55 -6.72 20.39
C GLY A 263 9.68 -7.87 19.90
N SER A 264 9.68 -8.99 20.65
CA SER A 264 8.87 -10.16 20.29
C SER A 264 7.39 -9.96 20.65
N TYR A 265 6.55 -9.88 19.63
CA TYR A 265 5.10 -9.70 19.81
C TYR A 265 4.42 -10.89 20.50
N ASP A 266 4.99 -12.09 20.41
CA ASP A 266 4.37 -13.29 20.96
C ASP A 266 4.78 -13.62 22.38
N GLU A 267 6.04 -13.38 22.67
CA GLU A 267 6.63 -13.78 23.93
C GLU A 267 6.46 -12.69 24.99
N ASP A 268 6.38 -11.42 24.60
CA ASP A 268 6.26 -10.29 25.51
C ASP A 268 4.86 -9.67 25.49
N ALA A 269 4.07 -9.96 26.53
CA ALA A 269 2.75 -9.37 26.73
C ALA A 269 2.81 -7.84 26.95
N ALA A 270 3.88 -7.35 27.56
CA ALA A 270 4.08 -5.91 27.77
C ALA A 270 4.36 -5.21 26.43
N PHE A 271 5.16 -5.83 25.56
CA PHE A 271 5.39 -5.34 24.21
C PHE A 271 4.08 -5.30 23.40
N ARG A 272 3.27 -6.38 23.43
CA ARG A 272 1.93 -6.36 22.78
C ARG A 272 1.09 -5.18 23.25
N GLY A 273 1.09 -4.92 24.55
CA GLY A 273 0.36 -3.80 25.15
C GLY A 273 0.89 -2.44 24.68
N ARG A 274 2.22 -2.27 24.61
CA ARG A 274 2.86 -1.04 24.11
C ARG A 274 2.50 -0.76 22.65
N ILE A 275 2.70 -1.74 21.76
CA ILE A 275 2.38 -1.59 20.33
C ILE A 275 0.91 -1.30 20.11
N LYS A 276 0.00 -1.98 20.83
CA LYS A 276 -1.43 -1.71 20.73
C LYS A 276 -1.77 -0.27 21.12
N ARG A 277 -1.20 0.24 22.22
CA ARG A 277 -1.41 1.64 22.63
C ARG A 277 -0.84 2.61 21.60
N TRP A 278 0.39 2.39 21.16
CA TRP A 278 1.05 3.23 20.16
C TRP A 278 0.25 3.31 18.85
N VAL A 279 -0.19 2.18 18.31
CA VAL A 279 -1.02 2.14 17.09
C VAL A 279 -2.36 2.88 17.30
N ASN A 280 -3.00 2.74 18.46
CA ASN A 280 -4.24 3.47 18.75
C ASN A 280 -4.00 4.99 18.87
N THR A 281 -2.91 5.42 19.49
CA THR A 281 -2.53 6.85 19.55
C THR A 281 -2.29 7.39 18.15
N LEU A 282 -1.50 6.68 17.34
CA LEU A 282 -1.24 7.04 15.94
C LEU A 282 -2.56 7.16 15.14
N TRP A 283 -3.52 6.27 15.38
CA TRP A 283 -4.82 6.31 14.70
C TRP A 283 -5.69 7.47 15.18
N SER A 284 -5.61 7.86 16.45
CA SER A 284 -6.28 9.08 16.95
C SER A 284 -5.73 10.36 16.31
N GLU A 285 -4.40 10.44 16.17
CA GLU A 285 -3.75 11.55 15.47
C GLU A 285 -4.09 11.58 13.98
N LYS A 286 -4.12 10.40 13.33
CA LYS A 286 -4.53 10.23 11.94
C LYS A 286 -5.99 10.64 11.70
N ASP A 287 -6.90 10.29 12.60
CA ASP A 287 -8.31 10.70 12.52
C ASP A 287 -8.47 12.22 12.65
N ALA A 288 -7.74 12.84 13.58
CA ALA A 288 -7.68 14.29 13.70
C ALA A 288 -7.08 14.94 12.44
N GLN A 289 -6.06 14.34 11.83
CA GLN A 289 -5.50 14.81 10.55
C GLN A 289 -6.52 14.67 9.42
N ALA A 290 -7.22 13.54 9.33
CA ALA A 290 -8.28 13.34 8.35
C ALA A 290 -9.39 14.40 8.51
N ALA A 291 -9.78 14.71 9.74
CA ALA A 291 -10.75 15.78 10.01
C ALA A 291 -10.28 17.14 9.48
N ARG A 292 -9.01 17.53 9.73
CA ARG A 292 -8.44 18.76 9.16
C ARG A 292 -8.45 18.75 7.63
N MET A 293 -8.09 17.62 7.04
CA MET A 293 -8.06 17.48 5.57
C MET A 293 -9.45 17.54 4.95
N HIS A 294 -10.49 17.05 5.63
CA HIS A 294 -11.88 17.22 5.17
C HIS A 294 -12.36 18.68 5.24
N MET A 295 -11.95 19.43 6.29
CA MET A 295 -12.37 20.81 6.50
C MET A 295 -11.55 21.84 5.71
N ALA A 296 -10.38 21.48 5.21
CA ALA A 296 -9.55 22.40 4.43
C ALA A 296 -10.33 22.89 3.20
N THR A 297 -10.80 24.11 3.24
CA THR A 297 -11.34 24.84 2.09
C THR A 297 -10.21 25.02 1.05
N GLU A 298 -10.57 25.13 -0.24
CA GLU A 298 -9.62 25.32 -1.33
C GLU A 298 -8.54 26.35 -1.00
N PRO A 299 -7.25 26.05 -1.22
CA PRO A 299 -6.26 27.10 -1.29
C PRO A 299 -6.69 28.03 -2.43
N ALA A 300 -6.69 29.35 -2.15
CA ALA A 300 -6.93 30.36 -3.17
C ALA A 300 -6.08 30.05 -4.41
N PRO A 301 -6.59 30.23 -5.64
CA PRO A 301 -5.83 30.04 -6.85
C PRO A 301 -4.55 30.87 -6.73
N LYS A 302 -3.38 30.25 -6.89
CA LYS A 302 -2.13 30.97 -7.00
C LYS A 302 -2.33 31.91 -8.20
N GLY A 303 -2.41 33.19 -7.93
CA GLY A 303 -2.44 34.21 -8.97
C GLY A 303 -1.23 34.01 -9.90
N ASP A 304 -1.50 34.13 -11.18
CA ASP A 304 -0.55 34.03 -12.30
C ASP A 304 0.65 34.97 -12.13
#